data_4746c6f3b98be143dede4074aafbcbc8
#
_entry.id   4746c6f3b98be143dede4074aafbcbc8
#
_cell.length_a   1.000
_cell.length_b   1.000
_cell.length_c   1.000
_cell.angle_alpha   90.00
_cell.angle_beta   90.00
_cell.angle_gamma   90.00
#
_symmetry.space_group_name_H-M   'P 1'
#
loop_
_entity.id
_entity.type
_entity.pdbx_description
1 polymer ?
#
loop_
_entity_poly.entity_id
_entity_poly.type
_entity_poly.pdbx_seq_one_letter_code
_entity_poly.pdbx_strand_id
1 'polypeptide(L)'
;KKSSITFTNEEGEQEEEDLVYNRTDFWTTSSNKQLNFVQHINTLLNARGKAAVVVPDNVLFEGGAGETVRRKLLETTDLHTILRLPTGIFYKPGVKANVIFFDKRPAGPERQTKEVWVYDFRTNIHFTLKQHPMTDADLEDFICCFHPENRHQRHETWSEDNPDGRWRKFAVQEILD
;
A
#
# COMPACT_ATOMS: atom_id res chain seq x y z
N LYS A 1 15.32 -3.46 12.24
CA LYS A 1 16.07 -3.65 13.49
C LYS A 1 16.59 -5.07 13.46
N LYS A 2 17.90 -5.24 13.45
CA LYS A 2 18.49 -6.56 13.68
C LYS A 2 18.02 -7.00 15.07
N SER A 3 17.50 -8.20 15.19
CA SER A 3 17.24 -8.80 16.48
C SER A 3 18.46 -9.64 16.79
N SER A 4 19.11 -9.40 17.92
CA SER A 4 20.19 -10.23 18.42
C SER A 4 19.68 -11.08 19.59
N ILE A 5 20.21 -12.26 19.72
CA ILE A 5 20.09 -13.07 20.94
C ILE A 5 21.44 -13.13 21.62
N THR A 6 21.40 -12.97 22.93
CA THR A 6 22.57 -13.20 23.77
C THR A 6 22.46 -14.59 24.35
N PHE A 7 23.46 -15.41 24.16
CA PHE A 7 23.56 -16.74 24.77
C PHE A 7 24.90 -16.88 25.51
N THR A 8 24.96 -17.79 26.45
CA THR A 8 26.20 -18.09 27.14
C THR A 8 26.81 -19.31 26.48
N ASN A 9 28.05 -19.18 25.99
CA ASN A 9 28.79 -20.28 25.39
C ASN A 9 29.27 -21.29 26.44
N GLU A 10 29.89 -22.40 26.00
CA GLU A 10 30.39 -23.46 26.90
C GLU A 10 31.47 -23.00 27.84
N GLU A 11 32.15 -21.88 27.55
CA GLU A 11 33.21 -21.27 28.36
C GLU A 11 32.64 -20.27 29.39
N GLY A 12 31.29 -20.05 29.39
CA GLY A 12 30.62 -19.14 30.32
C GLY A 12 30.61 -17.68 29.89
N GLU A 13 31.09 -17.36 28.69
CA GLU A 13 31.07 -16.02 28.11
C GLU A 13 29.75 -15.74 27.40
N GLN A 14 29.34 -14.45 27.47
CA GLN A 14 28.14 -14.01 26.74
C GLN A 14 28.51 -13.63 25.31
N GLU A 15 27.91 -14.35 24.36
CA GLU A 15 28.00 -14.05 22.94
C GLU A 15 26.70 -13.49 22.41
N GLU A 16 26.79 -12.54 21.47
CA GLU A 16 25.65 -11.94 20.80
C GLU A 16 25.62 -12.40 19.34
N GLU A 17 24.56 -13.06 18.94
CA GLU A 17 24.35 -13.50 17.55
C GLU A 17 23.21 -12.70 16.90
N ASP A 18 23.49 -12.13 15.72
CA ASP A 18 22.49 -11.45 14.90
C ASP A 18 21.53 -12.47 14.30
N LEU A 19 20.26 -12.42 14.70
CA LEU A 19 19.21 -13.23 14.08
C LEU A 19 18.78 -12.64 12.74
N VAL A 20 19.11 -13.32 11.67
CA VAL A 20 18.61 -13.01 10.33
C VAL A 20 17.44 -13.92 10.03
N TYR A 21 16.23 -13.38 10.13
CA TYR A 21 15.04 -14.10 9.70
C TYR A 21 14.90 -14.03 8.17
N ASN A 22 15.19 -15.13 7.51
CA ASN A 22 14.97 -15.26 6.07
C ASN A 22 13.60 -15.87 5.80
N ARG A 23 12.65 -15.03 5.34
CA ARG A 23 11.29 -15.45 4.97
C ARG A 23 11.28 -15.94 3.53
N THR A 24 11.13 -17.24 3.33
CA THR A 24 11.08 -17.86 2.00
C THR A 24 9.76 -17.60 1.26
N ASP A 25 8.74 -17.15 1.98
CA ASP A 25 7.43 -16.76 1.44
C ASP A 25 7.35 -15.28 1.03
N PHE A 26 8.42 -14.51 1.24
CA PHE A 26 8.53 -13.12 0.77
C PHE A 26 9.15 -13.08 -0.63
N TRP A 27 8.70 -12.14 -1.44
CA TRP A 27 9.21 -11.92 -2.80
C TRP A 27 10.65 -11.40 -2.81
N THR A 28 11.02 -10.63 -1.78
CA THR A 28 12.37 -10.09 -1.63
C THR A 28 12.69 -9.79 -0.18
N THR A 29 13.98 -9.83 0.14
CA THR A 29 14.50 -9.43 1.45
C THR A 29 14.70 -7.93 1.48
N SER A 30 14.23 -7.27 2.52
CA SER A 30 14.39 -5.83 2.72
C SER A 30 14.50 -5.49 4.20
N SER A 31 15.31 -4.46 4.52
CA SER A 31 15.33 -3.84 5.85
C SER A 31 14.16 -2.87 6.06
N ASN A 32 13.45 -2.50 5.00
CA ASN A 32 12.28 -1.62 5.06
C ASN A 32 11.08 -2.39 5.63
N LYS A 33 10.69 -2.01 6.84
CA LYS A 33 9.59 -2.67 7.55
C LYS A 33 8.25 -2.53 6.84
N GLN A 34 7.99 -1.40 6.18
CA GLN A 34 6.74 -1.14 5.48
C GLN A 34 6.59 -2.10 4.28
N LEU A 35 7.68 -2.32 3.52
CA LEU A 35 7.68 -3.32 2.44
C LEU A 35 7.48 -4.74 2.98
N ASN A 36 8.10 -5.06 4.12
CA ASN A 36 7.92 -6.36 4.75
C ASN A 36 6.50 -6.57 5.26
N PHE A 37 5.82 -5.53 5.77
CA PHE A 37 4.42 -5.62 6.15
C PHE A 37 3.50 -5.87 4.96
N VAL A 38 3.73 -5.21 3.82
CA VAL A 38 2.94 -5.47 2.60
C VAL A 38 3.08 -6.92 2.15
N GLN A 39 4.31 -7.44 2.10
CA GLN A 39 4.59 -8.85 1.78
C GLN A 39 3.90 -9.79 2.78
N HIS A 40 4.02 -9.50 4.07
CA HIS A 40 3.44 -10.32 5.14
C HIS A 40 1.91 -10.37 5.04
N ILE A 41 1.25 -9.21 4.84
CA ILE A 41 -0.21 -9.16 4.64
C ILE A 41 -0.61 -10.01 3.45
N ASN A 42 0.12 -9.92 2.33
CA ASN A 42 -0.16 -10.76 1.17
C ASN A 42 -0.02 -12.27 1.49
N THR A 43 0.94 -12.68 2.32
CA THR A 43 1.09 -14.11 2.69
C THR A 43 -0.04 -14.58 3.61
N LEU A 44 -0.58 -13.71 4.46
CA LEU A 44 -1.69 -14.04 5.36
C LEU A 44 -3.04 -14.18 4.64
N LEU A 45 -3.20 -13.51 3.50
CA LEU A 45 -4.46 -13.57 2.75
C LEU A 45 -4.63 -14.95 2.12
N ASN A 46 -5.80 -15.54 2.31
CA ASN A 46 -6.24 -16.70 1.53
C ASN A 46 -6.64 -16.28 0.10
N ALA A 47 -6.88 -17.26 -0.77
CA ALA A 47 -7.43 -17.01 -2.09
C ALA A 47 -8.82 -16.32 -1.95
N ARG A 48 -9.02 -15.20 -2.65
CA ARG A 48 -10.17 -14.29 -2.56
C ARG A 48 -10.17 -13.38 -1.31
N GLY A 49 -9.11 -13.40 -0.49
CA GLY A 49 -8.93 -12.45 0.60
C GLY A 49 -8.76 -11.02 0.08
N LYS A 50 -9.26 -10.05 0.83
CA LYS A 50 -9.19 -8.62 0.50
C LYS A 50 -8.33 -7.90 1.54
N ALA A 51 -7.58 -6.90 1.10
CA ALA A 51 -6.77 -6.07 1.98
C ALA A 51 -6.99 -4.58 1.70
N ALA A 52 -6.98 -3.79 2.77
CA ALA A 52 -6.83 -2.35 2.74
C ALA A 52 -5.67 -1.99 3.68
N VAL A 53 -4.60 -1.43 3.14
CA VAL A 53 -3.36 -1.25 3.89
C VAL A 53 -2.90 0.19 3.79
N VAL A 54 -2.71 0.84 4.94
CA VAL A 54 -2.09 2.17 4.99
C VAL A 54 -0.58 2.02 4.81
N VAL A 55 -0.05 2.68 3.79
CA VAL A 55 1.38 2.69 3.47
C VAL A 55 1.89 4.12 3.31
N PRO A 56 3.11 4.44 3.74
CA PRO A 56 3.71 5.74 3.45
C PRO A 56 4.10 5.84 1.97
N ASP A 57 4.26 7.05 1.48
CA ASP A 57 4.56 7.34 0.07
C ASP A 57 5.77 6.54 -0.45
N ASN A 58 6.83 6.36 0.35
CA ASN A 58 8.03 5.64 -0.09
C ASN A 58 7.77 4.22 -0.60
N VAL A 59 6.75 3.54 -0.09
CA VAL A 59 6.35 2.21 -0.59
C VAL A 59 5.95 2.27 -2.07
N LEU A 60 5.41 3.41 -2.53
CA LEU A 60 4.95 3.58 -3.91
C LEU A 60 6.05 3.95 -4.90
N PHE A 61 7.21 4.46 -4.44
CA PHE A 61 8.26 4.94 -5.35
C PHE A 61 9.68 4.45 -5.03
N GLU A 62 9.92 3.82 -3.87
CA GLU A 62 11.24 3.29 -3.52
C GLU A 62 11.72 2.27 -4.56
N GLY A 63 12.97 2.41 -5.02
CA GLY A 63 13.58 1.49 -5.97
C GLY A 63 13.98 0.15 -5.34
N GLY A 64 14.64 -0.70 -6.13
CA GLY A 64 15.20 -1.97 -5.67
C GLY A 64 14.14 -2.93 -5.09
N ALA A 65 14.24 -3.26 -3.80
CA ALA A 65 13.28 -4.14 -3.14
C ALA A 65 11.84 -3.59 -3.22
N GLY A 66 11.65 -2.26 -3.15
CA GLY A 66 10.35 -1.61 -3.29
C GLY A 66 9.74 -1.85 -4.67
N GLU A 67 10.53 -1.71 -5.72
CA GLU A 67 10.09 -2.03 -7.08
C GLU A 67 9.68 -3.49 -7.23
N THR A 68 10.50 -4.41 -6.70
CA THR A 68 10.19 -5.84 -6.73
C THR A 68 8.86 -6.15 -6.05
N VAL A 69 8.62 -5.57 -4.86
CA VAL A 69 7.36 -5.77 -4.11
C VAL A 69 6.17 -5.22 -4.90
N ARG A 70 6.28 -4.02 -5.48
CA ARG A 70 5.19 -3.44 -6.28
C ARG A 70 4.88 -4.26 -7.52
N ARG A 71 5.91 -4.68 -8.29
CA ARG A 71 5.73 -5.54 -9.46
C ARG A 71 5.04 -6.85 -9.10
N LYS A 72 5.50 -7.51 -8.05
CA LYS A 72 4.91 -8.76 -7.55
C LYS A 72 3.48 -8.57 -7.05
N LEU A 73 3.19 -7.46 -6.38
CA LEU A 73 1.83 -7.16 -5.94
C LEU A 73 0.88 -7.00 -7.15
N LEU A 74 1.29 -6.27 -8.19
CA LEU A 74 0.53 -6.09 -9.43
C LEU A 74 0.36 -7.41 -10.23
N GLU A 75 1.37 -8.29 -10.19
CA GLU A 75 1.33 -9.60 -10.86
C GLU A 75 0.39 -10.59 -10.18
N THR A 76 0.46 -10.67 -8.84
CA THR A 76 -0.15 -11.77 -8.07
C THR A 76 -1.45 -11.40 -7.37
N THR A 77 -1.80 -10.13 -7.33
CA THR A 77 -3.05 -9.62 -6.75
C THR A 77 -3.75 -8.67 -7.71
N ASP A 78 -5.03 -8.43 -7.50
CA ASP A 78 -5.78 -7.37 -8.15
C ASP A 78 -5.69 -6.12 -7.27
N LEU A 79 -4.62 -5.32 -7.45
CA LEU A 79 -4.48 -4.01 -6.81
C LEU A 79 -5.33 -3.01 -7.59
N HIS A 80 -6.51 -2.74 -7.09
CA HIS A 80 -7.54 -2.02 -7.85
C HIS A 80 -7.75 -0.57 -7.43
N THR A 81 -7.24 -0.14 -6.26
CA THR A 81 -7.48 1.22 -5.76
C THR A 81 -6.34 1.72 -4.90
N ILE A 82 -5.97 2.97 -5.10
CA ILE A 82 -5.08 3.74 -4.22
C ILE A 82 -5.79 5.01 -3.79
N LEU A 83 -6.00 5.17 -2.49
CA LEU A 83 -6.49 6.41 -1.89
C LEU A 83 -5.29 7.20 -1.34
N ARG A 84 -4.99 8.35 -1.95
CA ARG A 84 -3.94 9.26 -1.48
C ARG A 84 -4.49 10.10 -0.32
N LEU A 85 -4.01 9.81 0.89
CA LEU A 85 -4.49 10.47 2.11
C LEU A 85 -3.94 11.90 2.24
N PRO A 86 -4.75 12.84 2.75
CA PRO A 86 -4.32 14.21 3.02
C PRO A 86 -3.28 14.26 4.15
N THR A 87 -2.56 15.38 4.23
CA THR A 87 -1.67 15.65 5.36
C THR A 87 -2.47 16.14 6.57
N GLY A 88 -1.87 16.02 7.76
CA GLY A 88 -2.44 16.53 9.00
C GLY A 88 -3.39 15.59 9.75
N ILE A 89 -3.66 14.39 9.20
CA ILE A 89 -4.51 13.37 9.84
C ILE A 89 -3.74 12.45 10.80
N PHE A 90 -2.42 12.50 10.80
CA PHE A 90 -1.56 11.71 11.69
C PHE A 90 -0.91 12.58 12.75
N TYR A 91 -0.59 12.01 13.92
CA TYR A 91 0.13 12.71 15.00
C TYR A 91 1.48 13.26 14.57
N LYS A 92 2.19 12.54 13.70
CA LYS A 92 3.46 13.03 13.15
C LYS A 92 3.16 14.01 12.01
N PRO A 93 3.57 15.28 12.12
CA PRO A 93 3.35 16.28 11.07
C PRO A 93 4.02 15.89 9.76
N GLY A 94 3.38 16.24 8.63
CA GLY A 94 3.95 16.06 7.30
C GLY A 94 3.98 14.62 6.79
N VAL A 95 3.40 13.66 7.51
CA VAL A 95 3.28 12.28 7.01
C VAL A 95 2.38 12.26 5.78
N LYS A 96 2.94 11.75 4.68
CA LYS A 96 2.20 11.44 3.44
C LYS A 96 2.01 9.94 3.37
N ALA A 97 0.77 9.51 3.34
CA ALA A 97 0.40 8.11 3.28
C ALA A 97 -0.70 7.86 2.24
N ASN A 98 -0.87 6.60 1.91
CA ASN A 98 -1.89 6.13 1.00
C ASN A 98 -2.55 4.89 1.57
N VAL A 99 -3.78 4.61 1.18
CA VAL A 99 -4.39 3.29 1.39
C VAL A 99 -4.36 2.54 0.07
N ILE A 100 -3.72 1.39 0.06
CA ILE A 100 -3.77 0.48 -1.09
C ILE A 100 -4.82 -0.60 -0.84
N PHE A 101 -5.68 -0.82 -1.83
CA PHE A 101 -6.73 -1.85 -1.78
C PHE A 101 -6.43 -2.92 -2.82
N PHE A 102 -6.34 -4.15 -2.38
CA PHE A 102 -6.09 -5.27 -3.29
C PHE A 102 -6.81 -6.55 -2.87
N ASP A 103 -7.21 -7.32 -3.86
CA ASP A 103 -7.83 -8.62 -3.71
C ASP A 103 -6.82 -9.71 -4.09
N LYS A 104 -6.61 -10.69 -3.24
CA LYS A 104 -5.80 -11.86 -3.60
C LYS A 104 -6.63 -12.80 -4.46
N ARG A 105 -6.08 -13.13 -5.62
CA ARG A 105 -6.70 -14.07 -6.55
C ARG A 105 -5.91 -15.38 -6.61
N PRO A 106 -6.53 -16.49 -7.04
CA PRO A 106 -5.80 -17.72 -7.35
C PRO A 106 -4.68 -17.45 -8.35
N ALA A 107 -3.53 -18.13 -8.18
CA ALA A 107 -2.40 -17.98 -9.09
C ALA A 107 -2.83 -18.33 -10.53
N GLY A 108 -2.37 -17.55 -11.49
CA GLY A 108 -2.64 -17.71 -12.90
C GLY A 108 -1.46 -17.23 -13.74
N PRO A 109 -1.42 -17.56 -15.03
CA PRO A 109 -0.32 -17.14 -15.91
C PRO A 109 -0.36 -15.65 -16.26
N GLU A 110 -1.51 -15.00 -16.11
CA GLU A 110 -1.69 -13.60 -16.44
C GLU A 110 -1.53 -12.70 -15.21
N ARG A 111 -1.05 -11.47 -15.47
CA ARG A 111 -1.05 -10.42 -14.46
C ARG A 111 -2.46 -10.16 -13.96
N GLN A 112 -2.62 -10.15 -12.63
CA GLN A 112 -3.93 -10.05 -12.00
C GLN A 112 -4.47 -8.61 -12.02
N THR A 113 -3.60 -7.61 -11.80
CA THR A 113 -3.97 -6.21 -11.92
C THR A 113 -4.00 -5.79 -13.39
N LYS A 114 -5.13 -5.28 -13.85
CA LYS A 114 -5.30 -4.74 -15.22
C LYS A 114 -5.27 -3.21 -15.24
N GLU A 115 -5.92 -2.60 -14.25
CA GLU A 115 -6.03 -1.16 -14.08
C GLU A 115 -6.00 -0.80 -12.61
N VAL A 116 -5.50 0.39 -12.29
CA VAL A 116 -5.47 0.94 -10.93
C VAL A 116 -6.23 2.26 -10.92
N TRP A 117 -7.14 2.38 -9.99
CA TRP A 117 -7.88 3.59 -9.73
C TRP A 117 -7.22 4.38 -8.62
N VAL A 118 -7.01 5.66 -8.84
CA VAL A 118 -6.37 6.56 -7.86
C VAL A 118 -7.34 7.66 -7.48
N TYR A 119 -7.62 7.78 -6.18
CA TYR A 119 -8.36 8.90 -5.62
C TYR A 119 -7.39 9.87 -4.95
N ASP A 120 -7.32 11.09 -5.46
CA ASP A 120 -6.47 12.13 -4.89
C ASP A 120 -7.23 12.92 -3.81
N PHE A 121 -7.16 12.45 -2.58
CA PHE A 121 -7.70 13.16 -1.41
C PHE A 121 -6.67 14.10 -0.78
N ARG A 122 -5.55 14.36 -1.44
CA ARG A 122 -4.43 15.14 -0.90
C ARG A 122 -4.31 16.52 -1.50
N THR A 123 -4.50 16.65 -2.80
CA THR A 123 -4.29 17.92 -3.51
C THR A 123 -5.31 18.97 -3.03
N ASN A 124 -4.80 20.11 -2.58
CA ASN A 124 -5.58 21.24 -2.05
C ASN A 124 -6.42 20.92 -0.80
N ILE A 125 -6.12 19.82 -0.09
CA ILE A 125 -6.78 19.45 1.16
C ILE A 125 -5.74 19.33 2.27
N HIS A 126 -6.04 19.97 3.39
CA HIS A 126 -5.22 19.89 4.59
C HIS A 126 -6.11 19.81 5.83
N PHE A 127 -5.84 18.81 6.66
CA PHE A 127 -6.50 18.64 7.94
C PHE A 127 -5.55 18.95 9.10
N THR A 128 -6.13 19.13 10.27
CA THR A 128 -5.41 19.20 11.53
C THR A 128 -6.13 18.37 12.57
N LEU A 129 -5.40 17.78 13.52
CA LEU A 129 -6.00 16.90 14.53
C LEU A 129 -6.98 17.59 15.46
N LYS A 130 -6.87 18.92 15.64
CA LYS A 130 -7.66 19.67 16.63
C LYS A 130 -8.60 20.70 16.02
N GLN A 131 -8.10 21.51 15.09
CA GLN A 131 -8.85 22.67 14.56
C GLN A 131 -9.72 22.32 13.37
N HIS A 132 -9.25 21.38 12.53
CA HIS A 132 -9.95 20.93 11.34
C HIS A 132 -9.71 19.42 11.15
N PRO A 133 -10.30 18.58 12.03
CA PRO A 133 -10.12 17.13 11.92
C PRO A 133 -10.88 16.58 10.70
N MET A 134 -10.32 15.54 10.09
CA MET A 134 -11.02 14.76 9.07
C MET A 134 -12.20 14.02 9.69
N THR A 135 -13.32 14.03 9.00
CA THR A 135 -14.56 13.36 9.39
C THR A 135 -15.01 12.34 8.34
N ASP A 136 -16.00 11.53 8.66
CA ASP A 136 -16.58 10.57 7.72
C ASP A 136 -17.19 11.25 6.49
N ALA A 137 -17.77 12.44 6.66
CA ALA A 137 -18.35 13.23 5.58
C ALA A 137 -17.31 13.61 4.50
N ASP A 138 -16.06 13.81 4.88
CA ASP A 138 -14.98 14.13 3.95
C ASP A 138 -14.62 12.96 3.01
N LEU A 139 -15.04 11.74 3.35
CA LEU A 139 -14.83 10.53 2.54
C LEU A 139 -16.03 10.15 1.67
N GLU A 140 -17.15 10.85 1.75
CA GLU A 140 -18.38 10.50 1.03
C GLU A 140 -18.17 10.43 -0.49
N ASP A 141 -17.45 11.40 -1.07
CA ASP A 141 -17.13 11.40 -2.51
C ASP A 141 -16.26 10.21 -2.90
N PHE A 142 -15.25 9.87 -2.09
CA PHE A 142 -14.45 8.65 -2.31
C PHE A 142 -15.33 7.39 -2.28
N ILE A 143 -16.22 7.28 -1.30
CA ILE A 143 -17.12 6.13 -1.15
C ILE A 143 -18.04 6.02 -2.37
N CYS A 144 -18.59 7.13 -2.85
CA CYS A 144 -19.39 7.17 -4.08
C CYS A 144 -18.60 6.71 -5.31
N CYS A 145 -17.33 7.11 -5.44
CA CYS A 145 -16.48 6.71 -6.56
C CYS A 145 -16.01 5.24 -6.45
N PHE A 146 -15.84 4.73 -5.23
CA PHE A 146 -15.21 3.44 -4.96
C PHE A 146 -16.00 2.24 -5.47
N HIS A 147 -17.32 2.28 -5.45
CA HIS A 147 -18.23 1.21 -5.91
C HIS A 147 -17.73 -0.20 -5.56
N PRO A 148 -17.67 -0.59 -4.29
CA PRO A 148 -17.08 -1.86 -3.87
C PRO A 148 -17.83 -3.08 -4.41
N GLU A 149 -19.15 -2.96 -4.62
CA GLU A 149 -20.02 -4.04 -5.11
C GLU A 149 -19.87 -4.28 -6.61
N ASN A 150 -19.61 -3.22 -7.39
CA ASN A 150 -19.47 -3.31 -8.83
C ASN A 150 -18.46 -2.31 -9.39
N ARG A 151 -17.20 -2.71 -9.48
CA ARG A 151 -16.11 -1.86 -9.98
C ARG A 151 -16.25 -1.47 -11.46
N HIS A 152 -17.09 -2.16 -12.25
CA HIS A 152 -17.36 -1.78 -13.64
C HIS A 152 -18.22 -0.50 -13.75
N GLN A 153 -18.86 -0.08 -12.67
CA GLN A 153 -19.62 1.18 -12.61
C GLN A 153 -18.76 2.39 -12.23
N ARG A 154 -17.45 2.21 -12.05
CA ARG A 154 -16.54 3.31 -11.78
C ARG A 154 -16.35 4.17 -13.01
N HIS A 155 -16.43 5.48 -12.82
CA HIS A 155 -16.19 6.48 -13.86
C HIS A 155 -15.19 7.52 -13.34
N GLU A 156 -14.28 7.97 -14.20
CA GLU A 156 -13.37 9.03 -13.85
C GLU A 156 -14.11 10.32 -13.57
N THR A 157 -13.74 11.02 -12.51
CA THR A 157 -14.24 12.37 -12.22
C THR A 157 -13.26 13.45 -12.63
N TRP A 158 -11.96 13.09 -12.74
CA TRP A 158 -10.96 14.00 -13.27
C TRP A 158 -10.96 13.99 -14.80
N SER A 159 -10.89 15.18 -15.40
CA SER A 159 -10.62 15.37 -16.81
C SER A 159 -9.94 16.74 -17.02
N GLU A 160 -9.49 17.03 -18.23
CA GLU A 160 -8.95 18.36 -18.57
C GLU A 160 -10.01 19.47 -18.38
N ASP A 161 -11.29 19.13 -18.61
CA ASP A 161 -12.43 20.03 -18.41
C ASP A 161 -12.90 20.09 -16.95
N ASN A 162 -12.50 19.12 -16.10
CA ASN A 162 -12.80 19.04 -14.67
C ASN A 162 -11.54 18.73 -13.86
N PRO A 163 -10.61 19.67 -13.74
CA PRO A 163 -9.33 19.45 -13.03
C PRO A 163 -9.50 19.26 -11.52
N ASP A 164 -10.65 19.62 -10.96
CA ASP A 164 -10.99 19.43 -9.54
C ASP A 164 -11.48 18.01 -9.23
N GLY A 165 -11.78 17.21 -10.25
CA GLY A 165 -12.11 15.79 -10.10
C GLY A 165 -10.94 15.01 -9.49
N ARG A 166 -11.24 14.06 -8.59
CA ARG A 166 -10.22 13.38 -7.76
C ARG A 166 -9.99 11.92 -8.14
N TRP A 167 -10.84 11.35 -8.96
CA TRP A 167 -10.84 9.94 -9.31
C TRP A 167 -10.35 9.70 -10.73
N ARG A 168 -9.23 8.97 -10.87
CA ARG A 168 -8.57 8.68 -12.15
C ARG A 168 -8.25 7.21 -12.27
N LYS A 169 -8.28 6.71 -13.50
CA LYS A 169 -7.87 5.37 -13.88
C LYS A 169 -6.52 5.38 -14.61
N PHE A 170 -5.69 4.40 -14.31
CA PHE A 170 -4.43 4.16 -15.00
C PHE A 170 -4.38 2.70 -15.44
N ALA A 171 -4.05 2.46 -16.70
CA ALA A 171 -3.73 1.11 -17.15
C ALA A 171 -2.44 0.65 -16.46
N VAL A 172 -2.36 -0.62 -16.08
CA VAL A 172 -1.17 -1.12 -15.37
C VAL A 172 0.10 -0.97 -16.21
N GLN A 173 -0.01 -0.99 -17.54
CA GLN A 173 1.14 -0.78 -18.43
C GLN A 173 1.73 0.62 -18.28
N GLU A 174 0.90 1.66 -18.17
CA GLU A 174 1.34 3.04 -17.94
C GLU A 174 2.09 3.23 -16.61
N ILE A 175 1.86 2.33 -15.65
CA ILE A 175 2.54 2.37 -14.34
C ILE A 175 3.90 1.66 -14.39
N LEU A 176 4.07 0.73 -15.33
CA LEU A 176 5.27 -0.13 -15.43
C LEU A 176 6.32 0.40 -16.41
N ASP A 177 5.91 1.24 -17.34
CA ASP A 177 6.77 1.92 -18.31
C ASP A 177 7.45 3.15 -17.67
#